data_dde3b2966e2fa921a6d53e45ca50cdec
#
_entry.id   dde3b2966e2fa921a6d53e45ca50cdec
#
_cell.length_a   1.000
_cell.length_b   1.000
_cell.length_c   1.000
_cell.angle_alpha   90.00
_cell.angle_beta   90.00
_cell.angle_gamma   90.00
#
_symmetry.space_group_name_H-M   'P 1'
#
loop_
_entity.id
_entity.type
_entity.pdbx_description
1 polymer ?
#
loop_
_entity_poly.entity_id
_entity_poly.type
_entity_poly.pdbx_seq_one_letter_code
_entity_poly.pdbx_strand_id
1 'polypeptide(L)'
;MKVLIVGGGGREHALAWKCAQSVNVSEVFCAPGNIGSGEEDKVKNIPIEAERIDSLVAFALEEQITLTIIGPEAPLAAGIVDEFKSVGLHCFGPTKDSAQLEASKAFTKDFLKRHDLSLIHI
;
A
#
# COMPACT_ATOMS: atom_id res chain seq x y z
N MET A 1 -5.78 -9.01 -8.03
CA MET A 1 -5.46 -8.70 -6.63
C MET A 1 -5.86 -7.27 -6.30
N LYS A 2 -6.11 -7.01 -5.04
CA LYS A 2 -6.42 -5.66 -4.56
C LYS A 2 -5.25 -5.12 -3.75
N VAL A 3 -4.94 -3.84 -3.94
CA VAL A 3 -3.82 -3.17 -3.29
C VAL A 3 -4.34 -1.98 -2.48
N LEU A 4 -3.82 -1.80 -1.28
CA LEU A 4 -4.12 -0.65 -0.43
C LEU A 4 -2.84 0.18 -0.28
N ILE A 5 -2.94 1.49 -0.55
CA ILE A 5 -1.83 2.42 -0.38
C ILE A 5 -2.24 3.43 0.67
N VAL A 6 -1.49 3.49 1.77
CA VAL A 6 -1.77 4.37 2.89
C VAL A 6 -0.98 5.66 2.72
N GLY A 7 -1.68 6.78 2.66
CA GLY A 7 -1.11 8.10 2.50
C GLY A 7 -1.85 8.92 1.47
N GLY A 8 -1.53 10.21 1.36
CA GLY A 8 -2.18 11.14 0.45
C GLY A 8 -1.23 12.02 -0.35
N GLY A 9 0.06 11.69 -0.37
CA GLY A 9 1.04 12.49 -1.09
C GLY A 9 1.20 12.08 -2.55
N GLY A 10 2.04 12.84 -3.26
CA GLY A 10 2.32 12.57 -4.67
C GLY A 10 3.00 11.24 -4.90
N ARG A 11 3.83 10.78 -3.96
CA ARG A 11 4.49 9.48 -4.05
C ARG A 11 3.47 8.34 -4.00
N GLU A 12 2.50 8.44 -3.11
CA GLU A 12 1.43 7.46 -2.99
C GLU A 12 0.53 7.46 -4.22
N HIS A 13 0.26 8.64 -4.79
CA HIS A 13 -0.47 8.75 -6.04
C HIS A 13 0.29 8.04 -7.18
N ALA A 14 1.59 8.25 -7.28
CA ALA A 14 2.42 7.60 -8.31
C ALA A 14 2.43 6.08 -8.15
N LEU A 15 2.52 5.59 -6.91
CA LEU A 15 2.45 4.15 -6.64
C LEU A 15 1.10 3.57 -7.05
N ALA A 16 0.01 4.27 -6.73
CA ALA A 16 -1.34 3.83 -7.07
C ALA A 16 -1.50 3.74 -8.59
N TRP A 17 -1.03 4.74 -9.31
CA TRP A 17 -1.08 4.77 -10.76
C TRP A 17 -0.32 3.59 -11.38
N LYS A 18 0.88 3.31 -10.88
CA LYS A 18 1.68 2.19 -11.35
C LYS A 18 1.01 0.85 -11.06
N CYS A 19 0.50 0.66 -9.86
CA CYS A 19 -0.20 -0.57 -9.49
C CYS A 19 -1.42 -0.79 -10.39
N ALA A 20 -2.17 0.27 -10.67
CA ALA A 20 -3.37 0.18 -11.48
C ALA A 20 -3.11 -0.21 -12.93
N GLN A 21 -1.89 -0.01 -13.42
CA GLN A 21 -1.51 -0.40 -14.78
C GLN A 21 -1.33 -1.91 -14.95
N SER A 22 -1.17 -2.65 -13.86
CA SER A 22 -0.99 -4.08 -13.95
C SER A 22 -2.31 -4.79 -14.22
N VAL A 23 -2.30 -5.74 -15.15
CA VAL A 23 -3.49 -6.54 -15.46
C VAL A 23 -3.90 -7.45 -14.30
N ASN A 24 -2.99 -7.73 -13.38
CA ASN A 24 -3.25 -8.58 -12.22
C ASN A 24 -3.83 -7.80 -11.04
N VAL A 25 -3.86 -6.47 -11.11
CA VAL A 25 -4.48 -5.63 -10.10
C VAL A 25 -5.88 -5.26 -10.55
N SER A 26 -6.89 -5.64 -9.78
CA SER A 26 -8.28 -5.33 -10.07
C SER A 26 -8.69 -3.98 -9.54
N GLU A 27 -8.22 -3.62 -8.33
CA GLU A 27 -8.53 -2.36 -7.70
C GLU A 27 -7.36 -1.90 -6.82
N VAL A 28 -7.19 -0.57 -6.73
CA VAL A 28 -6.25 0.07 -5.83
C VAL A 28 -7.04 1.03 -4.94
N PHE A 29 -6.80 0.97 -3.65
CA PHE A 29 -7.42 1.88 -2.69
C PHE A 29 -6.34 2.77 -2.09
N CYS A 30 -6.64 4.06 -1.95
CA CYS A 30 -5.75 5.02 -1.30
C CYS A 30 -6.43 5.53 -0.03
N ALA A 31 -5.73 5.50 1.08
CA ALA A 31 -6.26 5.90 2.38
C ALA A 31 -5.37 6.98 3.02
N PRO A 32 -5.76 8.25 3.06
CA PRO A 32 -6.98 8.83 2.50
C PRO A 32 -6.91 9.16 1.00
N GLY A 33 -5.71 9.10 0.38
CA GLY A 33 -5.51 9.51 -1.00
C GLY A 33 -5.57 11.01 -1.18
N ASN A 34 -5.59 11.45 -2.44
CA ASN A 34 -5.75 12.86 -2.80
C ASN A 34 -6.64 12.96 -4.04
N ILE A 35 -6.91 14.20 -4.48
CA ILE A 35 -7.80 14.42 -5.62
C ILE A 35 -7.27 13.72 -6.87
N GLY A 36 -5.96 13.81 -7.12
CA GLY A 36 -5.34 13.20 -8.29
C GLY A 36 -5.44 11.68 -8.28
N SER A 37 -5.19 11.04 -7.13
CA SER A 37 -5.27 9.59 -7.03
C SER A 37 -6.70 9.08 -7.26
N GLY A 38 -7.70 9.81 -6.80
CA GLY A 38 -9.10 9.42 -6.99
C GLY A 38 -9.58 9.52 -8.42
N GLU A 39 -8.86 10.20 -9.30
CA GLU A 39 -9.20 10.33 -10.71
C GLU A 39 -8.60 9.23 -11.59
N GLU A 40 -7.70 8.43 -11.05
CA GLU A 40 -7.06 7.36 -11.82
C GLU A 40 -7.98 6.15 -11.98
N ASP A 41 -7.87 5.47 -13.12
CA ASP A 41 -8.63 4.23 -13.37
C ASP A 41 -8.25 3.17 -12.35
N LYS A 42 -9.25 2.41 -11.88
CA LYS A 42 -9.13 1.36 -10.86
C LYS A 42 -8.74 1.86 -9.48
N VAL A 43 -8.51 3.16 -9.30
CA VAL A 43 -8.08 3.73 -8.01
C VAL A 43 -9.27 4.39 -7.34
N LYS A 44 -9.46 4.07 -6.06
CA LYS A 44 -10.50 4.69 -5.23
C LYS A 44 -9.88 5.23 -3.95
N ASN A 45 -10.25 6.45 -3.60
CA ASN A 45 -9.90 6.99 -2.30
C ASN A 45 -10.91 6.52 -1.26
N ILE A 46 -10.42 6.19 -0.07
CA ILE A 46 -11.29 5.82 1.05
C ILE A 46 -11.04 6.80 2.20
N PRO A 47 -12.10 7.21 2.92
CA PRO A 47 -11.98 8.24 3.95
C PRO A 47 -11.44 7.68 5.28
N ILE A 48 -10.27 7.06 5.23
CA ILE A 48 -9.59 6.54 6.42
C ILE A 48 -8.25 7.24 6.52
N GLU A 49 -8.03 7.94 7.63
CA GLU A 49 -6.76 8.62 7.86
C GLU A 49 -5.62 7.61 8.04
N ALA A 50 -4.43 7.99 7.62
CA ALA A 50 -3.26 7.11 7.65
C ALA A 50 -2.89 6.61 9.05
N GLU A 51 -3.28 7.32 10.09
CA GLU A 51 -2.99 6.97 11.47
C GLU A 51 -4.06 6.12 12.15
N ARG A 52 -5.17 5.85 11.46
CA ARG A 52 -6.26 5.03 11.99
C ARG A 52 -6.01 3.56 11.66
N ILE A 53 -5.03 2.98 12.34
CA ILE A 53 -4.55 1.62 12.07
C ILE A 53 -5.65 0.58 12.20
N ASP A 54 -6.46 0.67 13.23
CA ASP A 54 -7.57 -0.26 13.46
C ASP A 54 -8.57 -0.25 12.30
N SER A 55 -8.90 0.93 11.81
CA SER A 55 -9.82 1.08 10.67
C SER A 55 -9.20 0.55 9.38
N LEU A 56 -7.90 0.77 9.17
CA LEU A 56 -7.19 0.27 8.01
C LEU A 56 -7.12 -1.26 8.00
N VAL A 57 -6.83 -1.86 9.15
CA VAL A 57 -6.81 -3.34 9.28
C VAL A 57 -8.18 -3.91 8.98
N ALA A 58 -9.23 -3.34 9.55
CA ALA A 58 -10.60 -3.80 9.32
C ALA A 58 -10.98 -3.69 7.84
N PHE A 59 -10.65 -2.58 7.20
CA PHE A 59 -10.87 -2.39 5.77
C PHE A 59 -10.13 -3.44 4.94
N ALA A 60 -8.85 -3.66 5.24
CA ALA A 60 -8.02 -4.60 4.49
C ALA A 60 -8.55 -6.04 4.60
N LEU A 61 -9.04 -6.43 5.77
CA LEU A 61 -9.64 -7.75 5.96
C LEU A 61 -10.96 -7.88 5.21
N GLU A 62 -11.81 -6.86 5.29
CA GLU A 62 -13.12 -6.85 4.64
C GLU A 62 -13.00 -6.90 3.12
N GLU A 63 -12.11 -6.11 2.55
CA GLU A 63 -11.89 -6.04 1.10
C GLU A 63 -10.93 -7.10 0.57
N GLN A 64 -10.36 -7.93 1.43
CA GLN A 64 -9.40 -8.96 1.04
C GLN A 64 -8.20 -8.37 0.30
N ILE A 65 -7.60 -7.35 0.88
CA ILE A 65 -6.42 -6.69 0.32
C ILE A 65 -5.25 -7.66 0.29
N THR A 66 -4.59 -7.77 -0.87
CA THR A 66 -3.44 -8.65 -1.05
C THR A 66 -2.14 -8.01 -0.57
N LEU A 67 -1.98 -6.72 -0.83
CA LEU A 67 -0.75 -5.99 -0.52
C LEU A 67 -1.11 -4.60 -0.02
N THR A 68 -0.49 -4.19 1.09
CA THR A 68 -0.64 -2.83 1.64
C THR A 68 0.72 -2.15 1.66
N ILE A 69 0.79 -0.93 1.15
CA ILE A 69 2.00 -0.12 1.11
C ILE A 69 1.77 1.14 1.94
N ILE A 70 2.65 1.40 2.89
CA ILE A 70 2.56 2.55 3.78
C ILE A 70 3.52 3.64 3.32
N GLY A 71 3.01 4.84 3.05
CA GLY A 71 3.84 5.98 2.65
C GLY A 71 4.40 6.79 3.82
N PRO A 72 3.53 7.32 4.70
CA PRO A 72 4.00 8.23 5.77
C PRO A 72 4.64 7.49 6.95
N GLU A 73 5.45 8.22 7.72
CA GLU A 73 6.15 7.64 8.87
C GLU A 73 5.28 7.47 10.11
N ALA A 74 4.28 8.32 10.30
CA ALA A 74 3.48 8.30 11.52
C ALA A 74 2.80 6.95 11.78
N PRO A 75 2.10 6.32 10.81
CA PRO A 75 1.54 5.00 11.05
C PRO A 75 2.60 3.93 11.25
N LEU A 76 3.78 4.06 10.62
CA LEU A 76 4.88 3.12 10.84
C LEU A 76 5.38 3.20 12.28
N ALA A 77 5.55 4.40 12.81
CA ALA A 77 5.96 4.59 14.19
C ALA A 77 4.91 4.05 15.18
N ALA A 78 3.65 4.04 14.78
CA ALA A 78 2.56 3.51 15.60
C ALA A 78 2.38 1.99 15.47
N GLY A 79 3.21 1.31 14.65
CA GLY A 79 3.22 -0.15 14.58
C GLY A 79 2.26 -0.78 13.56
N ILE A 80 1.88 -0.05 12.52
CA ILE A 80 0.92 -0.53 11.53
C ILE A 80 1.40 -1.83 10.84
N VAL A 81 2.69 -1.97 10.57
CA VAL A 81 3.23 -3.15 9.90
C VAL A 81 3.02 -4.39 10.76
N ASP A 82 3.30 -4.29 12.06
CA ASP A 82 3.11 -5.39 12.98
C ASP A 82 1.63 -5.76 13.13
N GLU A 83 0.74 -4.77 13.18
CA GLU A 83 -0.69 -5.00 13.26
C GLU A 83 -1.21 -5.75 12.02
N PHE A 84 -0.77 -5.37 10.83
CA PHE A 84 -1.15 -6.08 9.61
C PHE A 84 -0.59 -7.51 9.60
N LYS A 85 0.66 -7.68 10.00
CA LYS A 85 1.28 -9.02 10.05
C LYS A 85 0.57 -9.94 11.03
N SER A 86 0.11 -9.40 12.16
CA SER A 86 -0.56 -10.21 13.18
C SER A 86 -1.84 -10.85 12.67
N VAL A 87 -2.47 -10.28 11.65
CA VAL A 87 -3.69 -10.83 11.04
C VAL A 87 -3.43 -11.49 9.68
N GLY A 88 -2.16 -11.72 9.35
CA GLY A 88 -1.78 -12.45 8.14
C GLY A 88 -1.76 -11.62 6.86
N LEU A 89 -1.74 -10.30 6.96
CA LEU A 89 -1.72 -9.42 5.80
C LEU A 89 -0.29 -8.98 5.47
N HIS A 90 0.01 -8.86 4.19
CA HIS A 90 1.29 -8.34 3.72
C HIS A 90 1.26 -6.81 3.77
N CYS A 91 2.22 -6.21 4.48
CA CYS A 91 2.28 -4.77 4.66
C CYS A 91 3.74 -4.31 4.60
N PHE A 92 4.02 -3.31 3.80
CA PHE A 92 5.36 -2.77 3.58
C PHE A 92 5.35 -1.26 3.70
N GLY A 93 6.44 -0.72 4.21
CA GLY A 93 6.60 0.73 4.28
C GLY A 93 8.06 1.09 4.48
N PRO A 94 8.42 2.35 4.23
CA PRO A 94 9.76 2.82 4.53
C PRO A 94 10.00 2.77 6.04
N THR A 95 11.23 2.44 6.42
CA THR A 95 11.65 2.44 7.82
C THR A 95 12.71 3.51 8.00
N LYS A 96 13.04 3.81 9.26
CA LYS A 96 14.11 4.76 9.55
C LYS A 96 15.48 4.22 9.18
N ASP A 97 15.61 2.92 9.06
CA ASP A 97 16.86 2.26 8.70
C ASP A 97 16.89 2.08 7.19
N SER A 98 17.89 2.68 6.53
CA SER A 98 18.01 2.60 5.08
C SER A 98 18.23 1.17 4.58
N ALA A 99 18.89 0.34 5.37
CA ALA A 99 19.09 -1.06 5.02
C ALA A 99 17.75 -1.82 5.02
N GLN A 100 16.89 -1.54 5.99
CA GLN A 100 15.57 -2.12 6.03
C GLN A 100 14.70 -1.61 4.88
N LEU A 101 14.87 -0.35 4.50
CA LEU A 101 14.15 0.20 3.36
C LEU A 101 14.53 -0.53 2.07
N GLU A 102 15.81 -0.77 1.85
CA GLU A 102 16.27 -1.51 0.68
C GLU A 102 15.78 -2.96 0.71
N ALA A 103 15.82 -3.60 1.87
CA ALA A 103 15.31 -4.96 2.02
C ALA A 103 13.81 -5.01 1.73
N SER A 104 13.05 -4.03 2.20
CA SER A 104 11.62 -3.94 1.93
C SER A 104 11.35 -3.73 0.45
N LYS A 105 12.14 -2.88 -0.23
CA LYS A 105 12.03 -2.68 -1.67
C LYS A 105 12.32 -3.96 -2.43
N ALA A 106 13.39 -4.66 -2.06
CA ALA A 106 13.77 -5.91 -2.70
C ALA A 106 12.68 -6.98 -2.52
N PHE A 107 12.14 -7.10 -1.31
CA PHE A 107 11.07 -8.03 -1.02
C PHE A 107 9.81 -7.68 -1.81
N THR A 108 9.42 -6.41 -1.83
CA THR A 108 8.24 -5.95 -2.56
C THR A 108 8.40 -6.23 -4.05
N LYS A 109 9.57 -5.94 -4.62
CA LYS A 109 9.87 -6.21 -6.01
C LYS A 109 9.74 -7.70 -6.33
N ASP A 110 10.32 -8.56 -5.50
CA ASP A 110 10.24 -10.02 -5.66
C ASP A 110 8.81 -10.52 -5.52
N PHE A 111 8.07 -10.01 -4.54
CA PHE A 111 6.65 -10.35 -4.35
C PHE A 111 5.83 -9.99 -5.59
N LEU A 112 6.01 -8.79 -6.10
CA LEU A 112 5.28 -8.31 -7.28
C LEU A 112 5.65 -9.13 -8.51
N LYS A 113 6.91 -9.49 -8.65
CA LYS A 113 7.38 -10.33 -9.75
C LYS A 113 6.73 -11.71 -9.71
N ARG A 114 6.64 -12.33 -8.53
CA ARG A 114 5.99 -13.64 -8.37
C ARG A 114 4.51 -13.62 -8.72
N HIS A 115 3.88 -12.45 -8.63
CA HIS A 115 2.46 -12.28 -8.98
C HIS A 115 2.27 -11.59 -10.34
N ASP A 116 3.31 -11.62 -11.20
CA ASP A 116 3.29 -11.01 -12.54
C ASP A 116 3.02 -9.51 -12.53
N LEU A 117 3.45 -8.81 -11.48
CA LEU A 117 3.33 -7.35 -11.39
C LEU A 117 4.66 -6.68 -11.78
N SER A 118 5.26 -7.13 -12.86
CA SER A 118 6.62 -6.77 -13.27
C SER A 118 6.83 -5.30 -13.63
N LEU A 119 5.77 -4.53 -13.79
CA LEU A 119 5.87 -3.12 -14.19
C LEU A 119 6.06 -2.17 -13.01
N ILE A 120 6.04 -2.66 -11.78
CA ILE A 120 6.16 -1.82 -10.60
C ILE A 120 7.61 -1.77 -10.14
N HIS A 121 8.23 -0.61 -10.32
CA HIS A 121 9.58 -0.33 -9.84
C HIS A 121 9.47 0.60 -8.62
N ILE A 122 9.80 0.06 -7.47
CA ILE A 122 9.75 0.82 -6.21
C ILE A 122 11.16 1.15 -5.76
#